data_3755ea10ee84db635f5c8a4359ecc192
#
_entry.id   3755ea10ee84db635f5c8a4359ecc192
#
_cell.length_a   1.000
_cell.length_b   1.000
_cell.length_c   1.000
_cell.angle_alpha   90.00
_cell.angle_beta   90.00
_cell.angle_gamma   90.00
#
_symmetry.space_group_name_H-M   'P 1'
#
loop_
_entity.id
_entity.type
_entity.pdbx_description
1 polymer ?
#
loop_
_entity_poly.entity_id
_entity_poly.type
_entity_poly.pdbx_seq_one_letter_code
_entity_poly.pdbx_strand_id
1 'polypeptide(L)'
;MATRTGNGRANALKPGQELVVSIQESSKAPAEVVYDLVADLRSHLEWAGERQPKASFRLLEIDAPEGPAKVGTEFRTKGADPAGRFTDSSVVTEASRAAAFEFVTEAHLERKKGRPVDWTNVHRYEIEPEGTGCRIAYTVRIVRLSELSGSMAAFKIPGLRALALKVSSSYARRGLRNLARMAEERAGVDTRGGRA
;
A
#
# COMPACT_ATOMS: atom_id res chain seq x y z
N MET A 1 16.56 20.07 17.94
CA MET A 1 17.75 19.32 17.46
C MET A 1 17.24 18.40 16.34
N ALA A 2 17.41 18.79 15.08
CA ALA A 2 16.86 18.07 13.94
C ALA A 2 17.76 16.87 13.64
N THR A 3 17.24 15.66 13.81
CA THR A 3 17.88 14.41 13.40
C THR A 3 17.93 14.37 11.87
N ARG A 4 19.09 14.57 11.31
CA ARG A 4 19.41 14.36 9.90
C ARG A 4 19.24 12.87 9.60
N THR A 5 18.07 12.48 9.06
CA THR A 5 17.88 11.18 8.43
C THR A 5 18.82 11.07 7.24
N GLY A 6 19.70 10.07 7.28
CA GLY A 6 20.69 9.83 6.24
C GLY A 6 20.01 9.47 4.92
N ASN A 7 19.96 10.41 4.00
CA ASN A 7 19.52 10.22 2.63
C ASN A 7 20.53 9.33 1.88
N GLY A 8 20.35 8.02 1.97
CA GLY A 8 20.80 7.12 0.92
C GLY A 8 19.98 7.47 -0.32
N ARG A 9 20.60 8.18 -1.31
CA ARG A 9 19.87 8.63 -2.50
C ARG A 9 19.30 7.45 -3.26
N ALA A 10 17.98 7.26 -3.20
CA ALA A 10 17.29 6.34 -4.06
C ALA A 10 17.39 6.86 -5.51
N ASN A 11 17.87 6.02 -6.41
CA ASN A 11 18.02 6.36 -7.82
C ASN A 11 16.71 6.09 -8.57
N ALA A 12 16.36 6.96 -9.50
CA ALA A 12 15.23 6.73 -10.38
C ALA A 12 15.45 5.45 -11.21
N LEU A 13 14.46 4.60 -11.27
CA LEU A 13 14.45 3.44 -12.15
C LEU A 13 14.15 3.90 -13.57
N LYS A 14 14.80 3.28 -14.57
CA LYS A 14 14.50 3.57 -15.97
C LYS A 14 13.09 3.10 -16.32
N PRO A 15 12.41 3.73 -17.30
CA PRO A 15 11.14 3.21 -17.81
C PRO A 15 11.26 1.72 -18.15
N GLY A 16 10.29 0.92 -17.71
CA GLY A 16 10.30 -0.54 -17.86
C GLY A 16 11.12 -1.32 -16.82
N GLN A 17 11.89 -0.65 -15.96
CA GLN A 17 12.59 -1.26 -14.83
C GLN A 17 11.84 -1.13 -13.50
N GLU A 18 10.73 -0.40 -13.49
CA GLU A 18 9.87 -0.24 -12.33
C GLU A 18 9.39 -1.61 -11.80
N LEU A 19 9.29 -1.72 -10.48
CA LEU A 19 8.68 -2.90 -9.87
C LEU A 19 7.21 -2.62 -9.68
N VAL A 20 6.36 -3.33 -10.41
CA VAL A 20 4.93 -3.11 -10.42
C VAL A 20 4.21 -4.33 -9.84
N VAL A 21 3.31 -4.07 -8.90
CA VAL A 21 2.34 -5.05 -8.40
C VAL A 21 0.96 -4.47 -8.67
N SER A 22 0.14 -5.20 -9.42
CA SER A 22 -1.27 -4.87 -9.66
C SER A 22 -2.14 -6.04 -9.23
N ILE A 23 -3.18 -5.73 -8.49
CA ILE A 23 -4.16 -6.69 -7.97
C ILE A 23 -5.56 -6.10 -8.07
N GLN A 24 -6.55 -6.97 -8.09
CA GLN A 24 -7.96 -6.58 -8.11
C GLN A 24 -8.73 -7.41 -7.09
N GLU A 25 -9.80 -6.84 -6.56
CA GLU A 25 -10.78 -7.49 -5.68
C GLU A 25 -12.15 -6.86 -5.94
N SER A 26 -13.22 -7.64 -5.80
CA SER A 26 -14.59 -7.14 -5.86
C SER A 26 -15.13 -6.91 -4.46
N SER A 27 -16.01 -5.93 -4.31
CA SER A 27 -16.75 -5.67 -3.07
C SER A 27 -18.24 -5.55 -3.40
N LYS A 28 -19.09 -6.05 -2.51
CA LYS A 28 -20.54 -5.84 -2.58
C LYS A 28 -20.95 -4.44 -2.09
N ALA A 29 -20.02 -3.70 -1.48
CA ALA A 29 -20.26 -2.32 -1.06
C ALA A 29 -20.25 -1.36 -2.25
N PRO A 30 -21.06 -0.28 -2.23
CA PRO A 30 -20.98 0.78 -3.21
C PRO A 30 -19.57 1.40 -3.31
N ALA A 31 -19.21 1.89 -4.50
CA ALA A 31 -17.91 2.50 -4.77
C ALA A 31 -17.57 3.66 -3.82
N GLU A 32 -18.57 4.44 -3.44
CA GLU A 32 -18.43 5.58 -2.52
C GLU A 32 -17.96 5.14 -1.14
N VAL A 33 -18.49 4.01 -0.63
CA VAL A 33 -18.12 3.48 0.70
C VAL A 33 -16.67 2.99 0.71
N VAL A 34 -16.25 2.32 -0.37
CA VAL A 34 -14.84 1.90 -0.54
C VAL A 34 -13.93 3.12 -0.64
N TYR A 35 -14.32 4.10 -1.48
CA TYR A 35 -13.54 5.33 -1.63
C TYR A 35 -13.40 6.09 -0.31
N ASP A 36 -14.47 6.27 0.42
CA ASP A 36 -14.47 6.99 1.69
C ASP A 36 -13.53 6.30 2.72
N LEU A 37 -13.41 4.97 2.68
CA LEU A 37 -12.42 4.22 3.47
C LEU A 37 -10.98 4.45 3.00
N VAL A 38 -10.74 4.49 1.70
CA VAL A 38 -9.39 4.74 1.16
C VAL A 38 -8.97 6.18 1.42
N ALA A 39 -9.89 7.14 1.30
CA ALA A 39 -9.63 8.56 1.54
C ALA A 39 -9.50 8.92 3.03
N ASP A 40 -10.10 8.13 3.93
CA ASP A 40 -9.87 8.22 5.37
C ASP A 40 -8.55 7.51 5.72
N LEU A 41 -7.44 8.25 5.67
CA LEU A 41 -6.09 7.71 5.88
C LEU A 41 -5.95 6.97 7.22
N ARG A 42 -6.65 7.39 8.27
CA ARG A 42 -6.60 6.73 9.59
C ARG A 42 -7.19 5.33 9.56
N SER A 43 -8.17 5.09 8.68
CA SER A 43 -8.76 3.77 8.48
C SER A 43 -7.77 2.73 7.94
N HIS A 44 -6.67 3.18 7.30
CA HIS A 44 -5.61 2.29 6.80
C HIS A 44 -4.98 1.47 7.92
N LEU A 45 -4.93 2.00 9.16
CA LEU A 45 -4.41 1.26 10.31
C LEU A 45 -5.22 -0.01 10.57
N GLU A 46 -6.53 0.00 10.35
CA GLU A 46 -7.38 -1.17 10.55
C GLU A 46 -7.15 -2.22 9.44
N TRP A 47 -7.41 -1.88 8.18
CA TRP A 47 -7.39 -2.89 7.11
C TRP A 47 -5.98 -3.27 6.61
N ALA A 48 -5.01 -2.34 6.66
CA ALA A 48 -3.61 -2.58 6.29
C ALA A 48 -2.69 -2.83 7.50
N GLY A 49 -3.19 -2.71 8.72
CA GLY A 49 -2.47 -2.91 9.97
C GLY A 49 -3.05 -4.04 10.83
N GLU A 50 -4.11 -3.75 11.57
CA GLU A 50 -4.67 -4.63 12.59
C GLU A 50 -5.20 -5.95 12.02
N ARG A 51 -5.87 -5.91 10.87
CA ARG A 51 -6.39 -7.09 10.16
C ARG A 51 -5.31 -7.89 9.41
N GLN A 52 -4.04 -7.47 9.48
CA GLN A 52 -2.92 -8.19 8.88
C GLN A 52 -2.26 -9.15 9.90
N PRO A 53 -1.75 -10.32 9.45
CA PRO A 53 -0.98 -11.21 10.31
C PRO A 53 0.30 -10.55 10.82
N LYS A 54 0.70 -10.86 12.07
CA LYS A 54 1.90 -10.30 12.68
C LYS A 54 3.19 -10.52 11.88
N ALA A 55 3.28 -11.61 11.12
CA ALA A 55 4.44 -11.97 10.32
C ALA A 55 4.38 -11.46 8.87
N SER A 56 3.44 -10.56 8.52
CA SER A 56 3.32 -9.97 7.20
C SER A 56 3.68 -8.49 7.21
N PHE A 57 3.65 -7.87 6.01
CA PHE A 57 3.65 -6.42 5.91
C PHE A 57 2.39 -5.85 6.58
N ARG A 58 2.57 -4.92 7.50
CA ARG A 58 1.46 -4.27 8.20
C ARG A 58 1.82 -2.88 8.71
N LEU A 59 0.87 -1.99 8.71
CA LEU A 59 0.95 -0.71 9.39
C LEU A 59 0.86 -0.89 10.91
N LEU A 60 1.60 -0.11 11.65
CA LEU A 60 1.63 -0.07 13.12
C LEU A 60 1.17 1.28 13.66
N GLU A 61 1.49 2.35 12.95
CA GLU A 61 1.14 3.72 13.30
C GLU A 61 0.84 4.51 12.04
N ILE A 62 -0.09 5.44 12.12
CA ILE A 62 -0.37 6.43 11.10
C ILE A 62 -0.59 7.80 11.75
N ASP A 63 0.13 8.79 11.25
CA ASP A 63 -0.03 10.20 11.58
C ASP A 63 -0.61 10.91 10.36
N ALA A 64 -1.90 11.21 10.42
CA ALA A 64 -2.66 11.78 9.32
C ALA A 64 -3.72 12.75 9.85
N PRO A 65 -4.08 13.80 9.08
CA PRO A 65 -5.19 14.68 9.40
C PRO A 65 -6.51 13.91 9.55
N GLU A 66 -7.45 14.52 10.25
CA GLU A 66 -8.83 14.01 10.35
C GLU A 66 -9.63 14.27 9.08
N GLY A 67 -10.55 13.33 8.79
CA GLY A 67 -11.46 13.40 7.65
C GLY A 67 -10.83 12.94 6.34
N PRO A 68 -11.59 13.08 5.23
CA PRO A 68 -11.15 12.59 3.93
C PRO A 68 -9.96 13.39 3.38
N ALA A 69 -8.94 12.68 2.96
CA ALA A 69 -7.75 13.25 2.37
C ALA A 69 -8.05 13.88 1.00
N LYS A 70 -7.30 14.93 0.68
CA LYS A 70 -7.37 15.69 -0.58
C LYS A 70 -6.00 15.71 -1.22
N VAL A 71 -5.91 16.08 -2.48
CA VAL A 71 -4.64 16.35 -3.16
C VAL A 71 -3.80 17.32 -2.33
N GLY A 72 -2.53 16.96 -2.10
CA GLY A 72 -1.60 17.69 -1.24
C GLY A 72 -1.66 17.33 0.25
N THR A 73 -2.60 16.47 0.69
CA THR A 73 -2.59 15.96 2.07
C THR A 73 -1.33 15.14 2.32
N GLU A 74 -0.57 15.53 3.34
CA GLU A 74 0.63 14.81 3.80
C GLU A 74 0.28 13.91 4.99
N PHE A 75 0.92 12.75 5.06
CA PHE A 75 0.79 11.83 6.18
C PHE A 75 2.06 10.98 6.35
N ARG A 76 2.21 10.40 7.53
CA ARG A 76 3.34 9.54 7.86
C ARG A 76 2.86 8.22 8.41
N THR A 77 3.60 7.16 8.10
CA THR A 77 3.31 5.84 8.63
C THR A 77 4.56 5.18 9.21
N LYS A 78 4.33 4.28 10.15
CA LYS A 78 5.34 3.32 10.60
C LYS A 78 4.76 1.93 10.47
N GLY A 79 5.60 0.99 10.11
CA GLY A 79 5.15 -0.38 9.98
C GLY A 79 6.27 -1.39 10.13
N ALA A 80 5.90 -2.63 9.88
CA ALA A 80 6.83 -3.76 9.90
C ALA A 80 6.56 -4.69 8.73
N ASP A 81 7.63 -5.28 8.24
CA ASP A 81 7.61 -6.39 7.32
C ASP A 81 8.55 -7.51 7.82
N PRO A 82 8.60 -8.67 7.17
CA PRO A 82 9.51 -9.74 7.56
C PRO A 82 10.99 -9.35 7.59
N ALA A 83 11.41 -8.38 6.77
CA ALA A 83 12.80 -7.93 6.66
C ALA A 83 13.18 -6.90 7.74
N GLY A 84 12.21 -6.12 8.25
CA GLY A 84 12.53 -5.05 9.21
C GLY A 84 11.36 -4.17 9.63
N ARG A 85 11.67 -2.93 9.96
CA ARG A 85 10.71 -1.87 10.26
C ARG A 85 10.85 -0.77 9.24
N PHE A 86 9.75 -0.21 8.80
CA PHE A 86 9.75 0.90 7.86
C PHE A 86 9.11 2.15 8.44
N THR A 87 9.52 3.28 7.90
CA THR A 87 8.92 4.59 8.13
C THR A 87 8.69 5.24 6.78
N ASP A 88 7.51 5.81 6.60
CA ASP A 88 7.08 6.38 5.35
C ASP A 88 6.65 7.84 5.53
N SER A 89 6.90 8.65 4.50
CA SER A 89 6.32 9.98 4.34
C SER A 89 5.60 10.02 3.00
N SER A 90 4.34 10.42 3.01
CA SER A 90 3.47 10.30 1.85
C SER A 90 2.73 11.61 1.56
N VAL A 91 2.42 11.83 0.28
CA VAL A 91 1.58 12.93 -0.19
C VAL A 91 0.53 12.41 -1.17
N VAL A 92 -0.70 12.83 -0.99
CA VAL A 92 -1.82 12.50 -1.90
C VAL A 92 -1.69 13.28 -3.19
N THR A 93 -1.70 12.59 -4.32
CA THR A 93 -1.55 13.16 -5.67
C THR A 93 -2.82 13.15 -6.49
N GLU A 94 -3.78 12.25 -6.17
CA GLU A 94 -5.12 12.22 -6.76
C GLU A 94 -6.16 11.84 -5.71
N ALA A 95 -7.32 12.50 -5.77
CA ALA A 95 -8.46 12.25 -4.88
C ALA A 95 -9.78 12.51 -5.64
N SER A 96 -10.04 11.65 -6.65
CA SER A 96 -11.25 11.69 -7.49
C SER A 96 -12.31 10.79 -6.86
N ARG A 97 -13.27 11.39 -6.13
CA ARG A 97 -14.24 10.63 -5.32
C ARG A 97 -14.96 9.56 -6.11
N ALA A 98 -15.02 8.37 -5.51
CA ALA A 98 -15.60 7.13 -6.02
C ALA A 98 -14.98 6.61 -7.34
N ALA A 99 -13.82 7.15 -7.75
CA ALA A 99 -13.15 6.74 -8.98
C ALA A 99 -11.67 6.40 -8.75
N ALA A 100 -10.87 7.33 -8.21
CA ALA A 100 -9.44 7.11 -8.04
C ALA A 100 -8.87 7.81 -6.80
N PHE A 101 -7.91 7.15 -6.15
CA PHE A 101 -7.12 7.73 -5.07
C PHE A 101 -5.67 7.33 -5.25
N GLU A 102 -4.77 8.32 -5.28
CA GLU A 102 -3.34 8.07 -5.48
C GLU A 102 -2.51 8.87 -4.47
N PHE A 103 -1.44 8.25 -4.01
CA PHE A 103 -0.43 8.92 -3.20
C PHE A 103 0.97 8.40 -3.52
N VAL A 104 1.95 9.28 -3.34
CA VAL A 104 3.38 8.98 -3.49
C VAL A 104 3.98 8.87 -2.10
N THR A 105 4.77 7.84 -1.89
CA THR A 105 5.40 7.49 -0.61
C THR A 105 6.91 7.46 -0.76
N GLU A 106 7.63 8.18 0.08
CA GLU A 106 9.05 7.99 0.33
C GLU A 106 9.22 7.10 1.55
N ALA A 107 9.79 5.93 1.35
CA ALA A 107 9.89 4.87 2.35
C ALA A 107 11.34 4.58 2.72
N HIS A 108 11.55 4.32 4.00
CA HIS A 108 12.82 3.92 4.58
C HIS A 108 12.62 2.62 5.38
N LEU A 109 13.35 1.57 5.02
CA LEU A 109 13.33 0.28 5.72
C LEU A 109 14.63 0.07 6.50
N GLU A 110 14.53 0.10 7.82
CA GLU A 110 15.55 -0.42 8.72
C GLU A 110 15.49 -1.94 8.74
N ARG A 111 16.48 -2.58 8.12
CA ARG A 111 16.54 -4.04 8.01
C ARG A 111 17.10 -4.69 9.28
N LYS A 112 16.56 -5.85 9.64
CA LYS A 112 17.11 -6.72 10.71
C LYS A 112 18.55 -7.12 10.44
N LYS A 113 18.92 -7.28 9.18
CA LYS A 113 20.29 -7.63 8.72
C LYS A 113 20.59 -6.89 7.42
N GLY A 114 21.78 -6.27 7.34
CA GLY A 114 22.27 -5.57 6.15
C GLY A 114 21.99 -4.06 6.21
N ARG A 115 22.27 -3.37 5.11
CA ARG A 115 22.06 -1.92 5.00
C ARG A 115 20.58 -1.59 4.87
N PRO A 116 20.14 -0.41 5.35
CA PRO A 116 18.80 0.07 5.11
C PRO A 116 18.51 0.21 3.61
N VAL A 117 17.24 0.29 3.26
CA VAL A 117 16.78 0.44 1.88
C VAL A 117 15.79 1.59 1.81
N ASP A 118 16.02 2.52 0.88
CA ASP A 118 15.13 3.62 0.58
C ASP A 118 14.48 3.37 -0.78
N TRP A 119 13.18 3.69 -0.88
CA TRP A 119 12.47 3.63 -2.16
C TRP A 119 11.36 4.66 -2.23
N THR A 120 10.90 4.95 -3.45
CA THR A 120 9.71 5.76 -3.69
C THR A 120 8.65 4.90 -4.38
N ASN A 121 7.47 4.86 -3.80
CA ASN A 121 6.29 4.16 -4.34
C ASN A 121 5.26 5.17 -4.85
N VAL A 122 4.53 4.76 -5.89
CA VAL A 122 3.25 5.34 -6.26
C VAL A 122 2.19 4.27 -5.97
N HIS A 123 1.23 4.62 -5.11
CA HIS A 123 0.09 3.78 -4.74
C HIS A 123 -1.17 4.33 -5.39
N ARG A 124 -1.84 3.52 -6.20
CA ARG A 124 -3.05 3.92 -6.91
C ARG A 124 -4.17 2.93 -6.67
N TYR A 125 -5.31 3.44 -6.23
CA TYR A 125 -6.58 2.74 -6.15
C TYR A 125 -7.49 3.26 -7.25
N GLU A 126 -8.09 2.36 -8.01
CA GLU A 126 -9.13 2.64 -9.00
C GLU A 126 -10.37 1.85 -8.59
N ILE A 127 -11.50 2.55 -8.50
CA ILE A 127 -12.75 1.98 -7.99
C ILE A 127 -13.79 2.17 -9.08
N GLU A 128 -14.31 1.06 -9.60
CA GLU A 128 -15.29 1.07 -10.67
C GLU A 128 -16.59 0.42 -10.18
N PRO A 129 -17.74 1.09 -10.31
CA PRO A 129 -19.02 0.48 -10.00
C PRO A 129 -19.24 -0.80 -10.82
N GLU A 130 -19.72 -1.87 -10.18
CA GLU A 130 -20.01 -3.15 -10.82
C GLU A 130 -21.28 -3.78 -10.21
N GLY A 131 -22.39 -3.71 -10.95
CA GLY A 131 -23.69 -4.14 -10.43
C GLY A 131 -24.12 -3.27 -9.23
N THR A 132 -24.40 -3.92 -8.09
CA THR A 132 -24.73 -3.24 -6.83
C THR A 132 -23.51 -2.93 -5.96
N GLY A 133 -22.34 -3.39 -6.38
CA GLY A 133 -21.08 -3.21 -5.68
C GLY A 133 -20.04 -2.47 -6.53
N CYS A 134 -18.77 -2.83 -6.34
CA CYS A 134 -17.69 -2.26 -7.13
C CYS A 134 -16.51 -3.23 -7.29
N ARG A 135 -15.70 -2.96 -8.29
CA ARG A 135 -14.38 -3.53 -8.49
C ARG A 135 -13.31 -2.55 -8.00
N ILE A 136 -12.34 -3.05 -7.25
CA ILE A 136 -11.24 -2.27 -6.70
C ILE A 136 -9.95 -2.77 -7.36
N ALA A 137 -9.28 -1.95 -8.13
CA ALA A 137 -7.95 -2.22 -8.63
C ALA A 137 -6.93 -1.43 -7.79
N TYR A 138 -5.88 -2.11 -7.35
CA TYR A 138 -4.78 -1.50 -6.62
C TYR A 138 -3.48 -1.78 -7.33
N THR A 139 -2.76 -0.71 -7.64
CA THR A 139 -1.42 -0.77 -8.24
C THR A 139 -0.42 -0.05 -7.36
N VAL A 140 0.69 -0.72 -7.07
CA VAL A 140 1.86 -0.09 -6.47
C VAL A 140 3.04 -0.20 -7.43
N ARG A 141 3.70 0.95 -7.69
CA ARG A 141 4.88 1.06 -8.54
C ARG A 141 6.05 1.60 -7.73
N ILE A 142 7.15 0.86 -7.67
CA ILE A 142 8.41 1.39 -7.14
C ILE A 142 9.12 2.08 -8.29
N VAL A 143 9.23 3.39 -8.18
CA VAL A 143 9.80 4.26 -9.24
C VAL A 143 11.22 4.72 -8.92
N ARG A 144 11.61 4.66 -7.65
CA ARG A 144 13.00 4.92 -7.18
C ARG A 144 13.40 3.86 -6.17
N LEU A 145 14.65 3.49 -6.17
CA LEU A 145 15.20 2.46 -5.28
C LEU A 145 16.66 2.74 -4.99
N SER A 146 17.06 2.65 -3.72
CA SER A 146 18.46 2.68 -3.34
C SER A 146 19.18 1.40 -3.79
N GLU A 147 20.51 1.43 -3.74
CA GLU A 147 21.30 0.27 -4.13
C GLU A 147 21.00 -0.93 -3.20
N LEU A 148 20.58 -2.03 -3.83
CA LEU A 148 20.29 -3.28 -3.14
C LEU A 148 21.57 -4.05 -2.87
N SER A 149 21.82 -4.38 -1.60
CA SER A 149 22.99 -5.12 -1.14
C SER A 149 22.60 -6.42 -0.40
N GLY A 150 23.54 -7.35 -0.29
CA GLY A 150 23.33 -8.62 0.39
C GLY A 150 22.23 -9.46 -0.25
N SER A 151 21.35 -10.06 0.55
CA SER A 151 20.26 -10.92 0.06
C SER A 151 19.28 -10.20 -0.88
N MET A 152 19.14 -8.87 -0.77
CA MET A 152 18.28 -8.11 -1.67
C MET A 152 18.90 -7.87 -3.07
N ALA A 153 20.20 -8.07 -3.25
CA ALA A 153 20.80 -8.08 -4.58
C ALA A 153 20.19 -9.17 -5.49
N ALA A 154 19.60 -10.19 -4.91
CA ALA A 154 18.85 -11.23 -5.63
C ALA A 154 17.67 -10.67 -6.46
N PHE A 155 17.12 -9.50 -6.11
CA PHE A 155 16.11 -8.81 -6.94
C PHE A 155 16.64 -8.37 -8.32
N LYS A 156 17.95 -8.33 -8.50
CA LYS A 156 18.57 -8.10 -9.83
C LYS A 156 18.47 -9.33 -10.74
N ILE A 157 18.16 -10.52 -10.18
CA ILE A 157 18.01 -11.78 -10.91
C ILE A 157 16.54 -11.94 -11.31
N PRO A 158 16.20 -12.05 -12.62
CA PRO A 158 14.81 -12.03 -13.09
C PRO A 158 13.88 -13.03 -12.40
N GLY A 159 14.30 -14.28 -12.22
CA GLY A 159 13.49 -15.32 -11.56
C GLY A 159 13.21 -15.03 -10.09
N LEU A 160 14.20 -14.56 -9.34
CA LEU A 160 14.04 -14.18 -7.94
C LEU A 160 13.23 -12.90 -7.78
N ARG A 161 13.37 -11.96 -8.72
CA ARG A 161 12.51 -10.76 -8.80
C ARG A 161 11.04 -11.16 -8.96
N ALA A 162 10.72 -12.08 -9.88
CA ALA A 162 9.36 -12.56 -10.10
C ALA A 162 8.77 -13.22 -8.85
N LEU A 163 9.55 -14.05 -8.14
CA LEU A 163 9.13 -14.68 -6.89
C LEU A 163 8.85 -13.62 -5.81
N ALA A 164 9.71 -12.64 -5.66
CA ALA A 164 9.52 -11.58 -4.67
C ALA A 164 8.28 -10.72 -4.96
N LEU A 165 8.03 -10.37 -6.22
CA LEU A 165 6.80 -9.68 -6.63
C LEU A 165 5.54 -10.52 -6.36
N LYS A 166 5.61 -11.84 -6.56
CA LYS A 166 4.51 -12.75 -6.22
C LYS A 166 4.21 -12.78 -4.72
N VAL A 167 5.24 -12.77 -3.87
CA VAL A 167 5.08 -12.68 -2.40
C VAL A 167 4.47 -11.32 -2.03
N SER A 168 5.01 -10.22 -2.57
CA SER A 168 4.47 -8.87 -2.32
C SER A 168 3.01 -8.75 -2.75
N SER A 169 2.64 -9.33 -3.90
CA SER A 169 1.25 -9.39 -4.38
C SER A 169 0.33 -10.10 -3.39
N SER A 170 0.81 -11.13 -2.69
CA SER A 170 -0.01 -11.86 -1.70
C SER A 170 -0.35 -11.00 -0.48
N TYR A 171 0.59 -10.17 -0.03
CA TYR A 171 0.34 -9.23 1.08
C TYR A 171 -0.60 -8.10 0.66
N ALA A 172 -0.36 -7.51 -0.52
CA ALA A 172 -1.21 -6.48 -1.07
C ALA A 172 -2.66 -6.97 -1.28
N ARG A 173 -2.84 -8.18 -1.83
CA ARG A 173 -4.15 -8.80 -2.02
C ARG A 173 -4.89 -8.98 -0.70
N ARG A 174 -4.19 -9.36 0.37
CA ARG A 174 -4.81 -9.49 1.69
C ARG A 174 -5.30 -8.13 2.22
N GLY A 175 -4.49 -7.09 2.08
CA GLY A 175 -4.89 -5.73 2.45
C GLY A 175 -6.13 -5.28 1.68
N LEU A 176 -6.16 -5.53 0.36
CA LEU A 176 -7.29 -5.16 -0.48
C LEU A 176 -8.57 -5.92 -0.11
N ARG A 177 -8.47 -7.22 0.24
CA ARG A 177 -9.61 -8.01 0.77
C ARG A 177 -10.11 -7.48 2.11
N ASN A 178 -9.21 -7.05 2.99
CA ASN A 178 -9.61 -6.46 4.26
C ASN A 178 -10.37 -5.15 4.04
N LEU A 179 -9.89 -4.31 3.12
CA LEU A 179 -10.58 -3.09 2.69
C LEU A 179 -11.99 -3.39 2.15
N ALA A 180 -12.10 -4.34 1.21
CA ALA A 180 -13.38 -4.74 0.63
C ALA A 180 -14.38 -5.21 1.71
N ARG A 181 -13.94 -6.08 2.62
CA ARG A 181 -14.77 -6.57 3.74
C ARG A 181 -15.19 -5.45 4.69
N MET A 182 -14.28 -4.55 5.02
CA MET A 182 -14.58 -3.41 5.90
C MET A 182 -15.60 -2.48 5.25
N ALA A 183 -15.53 -2.29 3.93
CA ALA A 183 -16.53 -1.54 3.18
C ALA A 183 -17.90 -2.23 3.22
N GLU A 184 -17.95 -3.55 3.04
CA GLU A 184 -19.17 -4.34 3.14
C GLU A 184 -19.78 -4.27 4.54
N GLU A 185 -18.97 -4.38 5.58
CA GLU A 185 -19.39 -4.21 6.99
C GLU A 185 -20.00 -2.82 7.22
N ARG A 186 -19.36 -1.74 6.71
CA ARG A 186 -19.88 -0.37 6.82
C ARG A 186 -21.18 -0.15 6.04
N ALA A 187 -21.30 -0.78 4.88
CA ALA A 187 -22.49 -0.69 4.04
C ALA A 187 -23.67 -1.55 4.58
N GLY A 188 -23.46 -2.34 5.63
CA GLY A 188 -24.47 -3.25 6.16
C GLY A 188 -24.84 -4.40 5.20
N VAL A 189 -23.94 -4.74 4.27
CA VAL A 189 -24.15 -5.80 3.31
C VAL A 189 -23.85 -7.15 3.96
N ASP A 190 -24.81 -8.09 3.90
CA ASP A 190 -24.63 -9.42 4.48
C ASP A 190 -23.51 -10.20 3.76
N THR A 191 -22.41 -10.43 4.45
CA THR A 191 -21.25 -11.20 3.95
C THR A 191 -21.43 -12.71 4.13
N ARG A 192 -22.51 -13.19 4.75
CA ARG A 192 -22.75 -14.60 5.08
C ARG A 192 -23.29 -15.44 3.92
N GLY A 193 -23.58 -14.86 2.77
CA GLY A 193 -24.19 -15.50 1.61
C GLY A 193 -23.23 -16.01 0.53
N GLY A 194 -22.16 -16.73 0.87
CA GLY A 194 -21.19 -17.20 -0.11
C GLY A 194 -20.54 -18.55 0.22
N ARG A 195 -21.33 -19.52 0.71
CA ARG A 195 -20.97 -20.94 0.66
C ARG A 195 -22.17 -21.71 0.12
N ALA A 196 -22.20 -21.86 -1.18
CA ALA A 196 -22.96 -22.88 -1.88
C ALA A 196 -21.96 -23.76 -2.63
#